data_233d119524d88c667cb84f4290617ec4
#
_entry.id   233d119524d88c667cb84f4290617ec4
#
_cell.length_a   1.000
_cell.length_b   1.000
_cell.length_c   1.000
_cell.angle_alpha   90.00
_cell.angle_beta   90.00
_cell.angle_gamma   90.00
#
_symmetry.space_group_name_H-M   'P 1'
#
loop_
_entity.id
_entity.type
_entity.pdbx_description
1 polymer ?
#
loop_
_entity_poly.entity_id
_entity_poly.type
_entity_poly.pdbx_seq_one_letter_code
_entity_poly.pdbx_strand_id
1 'polypeptide(L)'
;MTGTIEHDAAVVARQAIDVVEEAYEFMLAYAAQGRKREGEDEGVSKIRQYLTRLAGALDDMREAAPAVLRSDASQPFRDRFLDDIAVTRSVVALLLERPSITSDMVDNTNGLIAVRAFLTDLFFIDQTVLPPR
;
A
#
# COMPACT_ATOMS: atom_id res chain seq x y z
N MET A 1 9.26 -1.22 28.04
CA MET A 1 8.16 -1.97 27.38
C MET A 1 7.57 -1.20 26.22
N THR A 2 7.26 0.08 26.42
CA THR A 2 6.75 0.94 25.34
C THR A 2 7.72 1.00 24.16
N GLY A 3 9.04 1.09 24.41
CA GLY A 3 10.06 1.13 23.35
C GLY A 3 10.12 -0.12 22.49
N THR A 4 9.82 -1.31 23.06
CA THR A 4 9.80 -2.57 22.32
C THR A 4 8.62 -2.61 21.35
N ILE A 5 7.42 -2.19 21.80
CA ILE A 5 6.23 -2.13 20.96
C ILE A 5 6.44 -1.14 19.80
N GLU A 6 7.03 0.02 20.08
CA GLU A 6 7.34 1.02 19.07
C GLU A 6 8.34 0.50 18.05
N HIS A 7 9.38 -0.19 18.53
CA HIS A 7 10.40 -0.78 17.66
C HIS A 7 9.77 -1.83 16.73
N ASP A 8 8.93 -2.72 17.27
CA ASP A 8 8.25 -3.74 16.49
C ASP A 8 7.32 -3.11 15.46
N ALA A 9 6.56 -2.09 15.86
CA ALA A 9 5.68 -1.36 14.95
C ALA A 9 6.47 -0.67 13.83
N ALA A 10 7.63 -0.09 14.14
CA ALA A 10 8.49 0.53 13.14
C ALA A 10 9.04 -0.49 12.14
N VAL A 11 9.41 -1.68 12.61
CA VAL A 11 9.87 -2.77 11.72
C VAL A 11 8.75 -3.21 10.81
N VAL A 12 7.55 -3.43 11.35
CA VAL A 12 6.37 -3.81 10.55
C VAL A 12 6.07 -2.73 9.52
N ALA A 13 6.08 -1.47 9.93
CA ALA A 13 5.81 -0.34 9.03
C ALA A 13 6.82 -0.29 7.88
N ARG A 14 8.11 -0.48 8.16
CA ARG A 14 9.14 -0.47 7.12
C ARG A 14 8.99 -1.61 6.14
N GLN A 15 8.69 -2.80 6.64
CA GLN A 15 8.44 -3.96 5.77
C GLN A 15 7.23 -3.72 4.88
N ALA A 16 6.17 -3.13 5.44
CA ALA A 16 4.98 -2.79 4.67
C ALA A 16 5.29 -1.74 3.58
N ILE A 17 6.07 -0.72 3.92
CA ILE A 17 6.51 0.30 2.96
C ILE A 17 7.28 -0.34 1.81
N ASP A 18 8.22 -1.24 2.10
CA ASP A 18 9.01 -1.91 1.06
C ASP A 18 8.11 -2.73 0.13
N VAL A 19 7.12 -3.45 0.68
CA VAL A 19 6.16 -4.20 -0.14
C VAL A 19 5.31 -3.27 -1.01
N VAL A 20 4.84 -2.15 -0.45
CA VAL A 20 4.06 -1.15 -1.20
C VAL A 20 4.89 -0.60 -2.36
N GLU A 21 6.15 -0.26 -2.12
CA GLU A 21 7.04 0.27 -3.18
C GLU A 21 7.23 -0.75 -4.30
N GLU A 22 7.50 -2.02 -3.97
CA GLU A 22 7.63 -3.08 -4.97
C GLU A 22 6.35 -3.27 -5.78
N ALA A 23 5.20 -3.31 -5.10
CA ALA A 23 3.92 -3.47 -5.76
C ALA A 23 3.61 -2.30 -6.69
N TYR A 24 3.88 -1.08 -6.24
CA TYR A 24 3.64 0.11 -7.05
C TYR A 24 4.54 0.15 -8.29
N GLU A 25 5.82 -0.21 -8.15
CA GLU A 25 6.73 -0.32 -9.30
C GLU A 25 6.20 -1.31 -10.33
N PHE A 26 5.72 -2.47 -9.86
CA PHE A 26 5.12 -3.46 -10.76
C PHE A 26 3.85 -2.91 -11.43
N MET A 27 3.01 -2.21 -10.67
CA MET A 27 1.78 -1.62 -11.21
C MET A 27 2.07 -0.57 -12.28
N LEU A 28 3.11 0.25 -12.09
CA LEU A 28 3.54 1.21 -13.12
C LEU A 28 3.98 0.51 -14.40
N ALA A 29 4.77 -0.54 -14.27
CA ALA A 29 5.23 -1.32 -15.42
C ALA A 29 4.07 -2.03 -16.13
N TYR A 30 3.17 -2.61 -15.36
CA TYR A 30 1.99 -3.31 -15.88
C TYR A 30 1.07 -2.35 -16.65
N ALA A 31 0.85 -1.16 -16.11
CA ALA A 31 0.03 -0.13 -16.77
C ALA A 31 0.58 0.26 -18.14
N ALA A 32 1.91 0.27 -18.29
CA ALA A 32 2.58 0.65 -19.53
C ALA A 32 2.56 -0.45 -20.60
N GLN A 33 2.19 -1.68 -20.25
CA GLN A 33 2.24 -2.82 -21.18
C GLN A 33 1.07 -2.91 -22.15
N GLY A 34 0.00 -2.15 -21.92
CA GLY A 34 -1.17 -2.16 -22.81
C GLY A 34 -1.92 -3.48 -22.85
N ARG A 35 -1.85 -4.28 -21.79
CA ARG A 35 -2.51 -5.60 -21.74
C ARG A 35 -4.03 -5.45 -21.71
N LYS A 36 -4.70 -6.17 -22.60
CA LYS A 36 -6.18 -6.23 -22.65
C LYS A 36 -6.75 -7.26 -21.68
N ARG A 37 -5.90 -8.15 -21.20
CA ARG A 37 -6.24 -9.20 -20.22
C ARG A 37 -4.99 -9.66 -19.48
N GLU A 38 -5.19 -10.33 -18.34
CA GLU A 38 -4.08 -10.93 -17.62
C GLU A 38 -3.39 -11.98 -18.45
N GLY A 39 -2.08 -12.13 -18.23
CA GLY A 39 -1.31 -13.19 -18.82
C GLY A 39 -1.77 -14.56 -18.32
N GLU A 40 -1.63 -15.58 -19.18
CA GLU A 40 -1.88 -16.97 -18.83
C GLU A 40 -0.61 -17.56 -18.22
N ASP A 41 -0.35 -17.19 -16.95
CA ASP A 41 0.73 -17.82 -16.20
C ASP A 41 0.20 -19.06 -15.51
N GLU A 42 1.06 -20.03 -15.24
CA GLU A 42 0.69 -21.19 -14.44
C GLU A 42 0.29 -20.72 -13.04
N GLY A 43 -0.98 -20.89 -12.70
CA GLY A 43 -1.54 -20.45 -11.44
C GLY A 43 -1.94 -18.97 -11.44
N VAL A 44 -1.70 -18.30 -10.31
CA VAL A 44 -2.11 -16.90 -10.11
C VAL A 44 -1.17 -15.97 -10.86
N SER A 45 -1.74 -15.04 -11.66
CA SER A 45 -0.95 -14.06 -12.40
C SER A 45 -0.10 -13.18 -11.49
N LYS A 46 0.98 -12.63 -12.03
CA LYS A 46 1.88 -11.74 -11.25
C LYS A 46 1.16 -10.50 -10.74
N ILE A 47 0.27 -9.90 -11.55
CA ILE A 47 -0.47 -8.71 -11.09
C ILE A 47 -1.32 -9.05 -9.86
N ARG A 48 -1.97 -10.21 -9.84
CA ARG A 48 -2.76 -10.62 -8.68
C ARG A 48 -1.87 -10.91 -7.46
N GLN A 49 -0.70 -11.51 -7.68
CA GLN A 49 0.24 -11.76 -6.59
C GLN A 49 0.69 -10.45 -5.93
N TYR A 50 1.06 -9.45 -6.75
CA TYR A 50 1.46 -8.15 -6.23
C TYR A 50 0.32 -7.41 -5.54
N LEU A 51 -0.89 -7.45 -6.11
CA LEU A 51 -2.06 -6.83 -5.47
C LEU A 51 -2.41 -7.49 -4.15
N THR A 52 -2.30 -8.82 -4.06
CA THR A 52 -2.53 -9.55 -2.81
C THR A 52 -1.49 -9.18 -1.76
N ARG A 53 -0.22 -9.07 -2.14
CA ARG A 53 0.84 -8.62 -1.24
C ARG A 53 0.61 -7.18 -0.79
N LEU A 54 0.18 -6.32 -1.70
CA LEU A 54 -0.17 -4.93 -1.38
C LEU A 54 -1.30 -4.88 -0.36
N ALA A 55 -2.36 -5.67 -0.55
CA ALA A 55 -3.46 -5.76 0.40
C ALA A 55 -2.96 -6.16 1.80
N GLY A 56 -2.09 -7.15 1.88
CA GLY A 56 -1.49 -7.57 3.14
C GLY A 56 -0.65 -6.48 3.80
N ALA A 57 0.13 -5.74 3.01
CA ALA A 57 0.92 -4.62 3.51
C ALA A 57 0.03 -3.48 4.04
N LEU A 58 -1.09 -3.20 3.37
CA LEU A 58 -2.07 -2.23 3.84
C LEU A 58 -2.66 -2.63 5.19
N ASP A 59 -2.99 -3.90 5.36
CA ASP A 59 -3.49 -4.42 6.62
C ASP A 59 -2.44 -4.30 7.73
N ASP A 60 -1.19 -4.65 7.44
CA ASP A 60 -0.08 -4.54 8.39
C ASP A 60 0.17 -3.08 8.80
N MET A 61 0.14 -2.17 7.84
CA MET A 61 0.32 -0.75 8.11
C MET A 61 -0.81 -0.19 8.96
N ARG A 62 -2.04 -0.63 8.70
CA ARG A 62 -3.20 -0.23 9.50
C ARG A 62 -3.02 -0.63 10.96
N GLU A 63 -2.52 -1.84 11.23
CA GLU A 63 -2.27 -2.29 12.59
C GLU A 63 -1.12 -1.53 13.26
N ALA A 64 -0.06 -1.22 12.51
CA ALA A 64 1.12 -0.53 13.04
C ALA A 64 0.89 0.96 13.27
N ALA A 65 -0.03 1.59 12.54
CA ALA A 65 -0.19 3.04 12.52
C ALA A 65 -0.41 3.68 13.90
N PRO A 66 -1.27 3.14 14.80
CA PRO A 66 -1.47 3.76 16.11
C PRO A 66 -0.19 3.82 16.96
N ALA A 67 0.68 2.82 16.85
CA ALA A 67 1.94 2.79 17.60
C ALA A 67 3.02 3.66 16.96
N VAL A 68 2.99 3.80 15.64
CA VAL A 68 3.94 4.66 14.89
C VAL A 68 3.57 6.13 15.01
N LEU A 69 2.28 6.44 14.91
CA LEU A 69 1.74 7.80 14.92
C LEU A 69 0.99 8.05 16.25
N ARG A 70 1.69 7.98 17.35
CA ARG A 70 1.06 7.96 18.67
C ARG A 70 1.08 9.28 19.42
N SER A 71 1.91 10.25 19.02
CA SER A 71 1.95 11.55 19.68
C SER A 71 0.63 12.30 19.49
N ASP A 72 0.31 13.21 20.41
CA ASP A 72 -0.90 14.02 20.30
C ASP A 72 -0.91 14.84 19.01
N ALA A 73 0.26 15.32 18.60
CA ALA A 73 0.41 16.09 17.37
C ALA A 73 0.05 15.28 16.12
N SER A 74 0.18 13.96 16.17
CA SER A 74 -0.05 13.11 15.00
C SER A 74 -1.52 12.75 14.77
N GLN A 75 -2.42 13.05 15.70
CA GLN A 75 -3.80 12.56 15.64
C GLN A 75 -4.53 12.92 14.33
N PRO A 76 -4.56 14.19 13.88
CA PRO A 76 -5.24 14.49 12.62
C PRO A 76 -4.65 13.78 11.42
N PHE A 77 -3.33 13.69 11.34
CA PHE A 77 -2.66 12.98 10.27
C PHE A 77 -2.94 11.47 10.33
N ARG A 78 -2.88 10.89 11.53
CA ARG A 78 -3.19 9.47 11.72
C ARG A 78 -4.59 9.14 11.23
N ASP A 79 -5.58 9.96 11.57
CA ASP A 79 -6.97 9.74 11.14
C ASP A 79 -7.07 9.77 9.62
N ARG A 80 -6.44 10.74 8.99
CA ARG A 80 -6.39 10.83 7.53
C ARG A 80 -5.69 9.65 6.89
N PHE A 81 -4.56 9.24 7.47
CA PHE A 81 -3.79 8.11 6.97
C PHE A 81 -4.59 6.80 7.05
N LEU A 82 -5.30 6.58 8.14
CA LEU A 82 -6.15 5.40 8.29
C LEU A 82 -7.28 5.40 7.25
N ASP A 83 -7.86 6.55 6.96
CA ASP A 83 -8.85 6.68 5.89
C ASP A 83 -8.26 6.38 4.52
N ASP A 84 -7.08 6.91 4.24
CA ASP A 84 -6.39 6.67 2.96
C ASP A 84 -6.03 5.19 2.79
N ILE A 85 -5.63 4.51 3.85
CA ILE A 85 -5.41 3.05 3.85
C ILE A 85 -6.72 2.33 3.51
N ALA A 86 -7.81 2.67 4.17
CA ALA A 86 -9.10 2.01 3.98
C ALA A 86 -9.59 2.14 2.54
N VAL A 87 -9.48 3.34 1.96
CA VAL A 87 -9.89 3.58 0.57
C VAL A 87 -8.99 2.82 -0.40
N THR A 88 -7.68 2.88 -0.21
CA THR A 88 -6.73 2.17 -1.07
C THR A 88 -6.95 0.65 -0.98
N ARG A 89 -7.21 0.13 0.21
CA ARG A 89 -7.51 -1.28 0.44
C ARG A 89 -8.77 -1.71 -0.34
N SER A 90 -9.79 -0.85 -0.33
CA SER A 90 -11.03 -1.06 -1.08
C SER A 90 -10.76 -1.10 -2.59
N VAL A 91 -9.95 -0.18 -3.09
CA VAL A 91 -9.57 -0.14 -4.52
C VAL A 91 -8.87 -1.43 -4.94
N VAL A 92 -7.94 -1.93 -4.12
CA VAL A 92 -7.25 -3.20 -4.39
C VAL A 92 -8.25 -4.35 -4.43
N ALA A 93 -9.18 -4.40 -3.47
CA ALA A 93 -10.22 -5.42 -3.43
C ALA A 93 -11.09 -5.41 -4.68
N LEU A 94 -11.46 -4.22 -5.16
CA LEU A 94 -12.25 -4.07 -6.40
C LEU A 94 -11.49 -4.60 -7.62
N LEU A 95 -10.19 -4.36 -7.70
CA LEU A 95 -9.37 -4.91 -8.78
C LEU A 95 -9.34 -6.44 -8.71
N LEU A 96 -9.14 -7.00 -7.52
CA LEU A 96 -9.07 -8.45 -7.32
C LEU A 96 -10.39 -9.15 -7.62
N GLU A 97 -11.52 -8.45 -7.58
CA GLU A 97 -12.82 -8.98 -7.97
C GLU A 97 -13.00 -9.12 -9.48
N ARG A 98 -12.13 -8.49 -10.29
CA ARG A 98 -12.30 -8.54 -11.73
C ARG A 98 -11.93 -9.91 -12.28
N PRO A 99 -12.68 -10.41 -13.28
CA PRO A 99 -12.32 -11.67 -13.95
C PRO A 99 -10.95 -11.58 -14.62
N SER A 100 -10.60 -10.42 -15.16
CA SER A 100 -9.31 -10.17 -15.76
C SER A 100 -8.90 -8.72 -15.49
N ILE A 101 -7.69 -8.52 -15.04
CA ILE A 101 -7.15 -7.19 -14.70
C ILE A 101 -6.36 -6.66 -15.89
N THR A 102 -6.85 -5.57 -16.49
CA THR A 102 -6.21 -4.96 -17.66
C THR A 102 -5.20 -3.89 -17.25
N SER A 103 -4.30 -3.54 -18.18
CA SER A 103 -3.37 -2.43 -17.97
C SER A 103 -4.09 -1.11 -17.73
N ASP A 104 -5.21 -0.86 -18.44
CA ASP A 104 -5.99 0.36 -18.26
C ASP A 104 -6.59 0.45 -16.85
N MET A 105 -7.05 -0.65 -16.28
CA MET A 105 -7.55 -0.69 -14.91
C MET A 105 -6.45 -0.29 -13.93
N VAL A 106 -5.24 -0.80 -14.10
CA VAL A 106 -4.11 -0.49 -13.24
C VAL A 106 -3.64 0.94 -13.43
N ASP A 107 -3.61 1.42 -14.68
CA ASP A 107 -3.26 2.80 -14.99
C ASP A 107 -4.21 3.78 -14.29
N ASN A 108 -5.51 3.52 -14.37
CA ASN A 108 -6.51 4.33 -13.69
C ASN A 108 -6.36 4.28 -12.17
N THR A 109 -6.01 3.11 -11.63
CA THR A 109 -5.74 2.95 -10.19
C THR A 109 -4.55 3.80 -9.76
N ASN A 110 -3.45 3.77 -10.52
CA ASN A 110 -2.25 4.56 -10.23
C ASN A 110 -2.53 6.07 -10.25
N GLY A 111 -3.53 6.48 -11.01
CA GLY A 111 -3.94 7.88 -11.12
C GLY A 111 -4.95 8.35 -10.07
N LEU A 112 -5.53 7.45 -9.29
CA LEU A 112 -6.53 7.84 -8.30
C LEU A 112 -5.90 8.72 -7.22
N ILE A 113 -6.57 9.82 -6.90
CA ILE A 113 -6.11 10.77 -5.88
C ILE A 113 -5.92 10.07 -4.54
N ALA A 114 -6.85 9.18 -4.17
CA ALA A 114 -6.77 8.45 -2.90
C ALA A 114 -5.52 7.56 -2.82
N VAL A 115 -5.16 6.88 -3.89
CA VAL A 115 -3.96 6.04 -3.95
C VAL A 115 -2.71 6.90 -3.85
N ARG A 116 -2.67 8.02 -4.58
CA ARG A 116 -1.55 8.96 -4.54
C ARG A 116 -1.41 9.61 -3.18
N ALA A 117 -2.52 9.95 -2.53
CA ALA A 117 -2.51 10.49 -1.18
C ALA A 117 -1.92 9.48 -0.19
N PHE A 118 -2.33 8.21 -0.29
CA PHE A 118 -1.77 7.14 0.54
C PHE A 118 -0.26 7.01 0.35
N LEU A 119 0.22 7.00 -0.89
CA LEU A 119 1.66 6.90 -1.18
C LEU A 119 2.42 8.09 -0.61
N THR A 120 1.87 9.29 -0.74
CA THR A 120 2.48 10.51 -0.19
C THR A 120 2.55 10.43 1.34
N ASP A 121 1.49 9.96 1.99
CA ASP A 121 1.48 9.74 3.44
C ASP A 121 2.60 8.79 3.87
N LEU A 122 2.78 7.69 3.13
CA LEU A 122 3.82 6.70 3.41
C LEU A 122 5.22 7.30 3.34
N PHE A 123 5.50 8.08 2.30
CA PHE A 123 6.80 8.72 2.15
C PHE A 123 7.06 9.72 3.27
N PHE A 124 6.04 10.45 3.68
CA PHE A 124 6.13 11.37 4.81
C PHE A 124 6.49 10.62 6.11
N ILE A 125 5.80 9.52 6.38
CA ILE A 125 6.05 8.69 7.57
C ILE A 125 7.47 8.13 7.54
N ASP A 126 7.90 7.60 6.40
CA ASP A 126 9.23 6.99 6.25
C ASP A 126 10.35 8.01 6.54
N GLN A 127 10.19 9.24 6.07
CA GLN A 127 11.22 10.26 6.20
C GLN A 127 11.16 11.06 7.48
N THR A 128 9.99 11.18 8.10
CA THR A 128 9.76 12.12 9.21
C THR A 128 9.54 11.42 10.55
N VAL A 129 8.76 10.32 10.54
CA VAL A 129 8.30 9.67 11.77
C VAL A 129 9.16 8.46 12.13
N LEU A 130 9.48 7.61 11.15
CA LEU A 130 10.29 6.42 11.39
C LEU A 130 11.76 6.79 11.61
N PRO A 131 12.49 6.02 12.44
CA PRO A 131 13.91 6.27 12.61
C PRO A 131 14.66 6.09 11.29
N PRO A 132 15.80 6.78 11.09
CA PRO A 132 16.63 6.62 9.90
C PRO A 132 17.02 5.16 9.67
N ARG A 133 17.08 4.76 8.44
CA ARG A 133 17.52 3.40 8.07
C ARG A 133 19.00 3.17 8.32
#